data_8c958e103d5dbc969b5a8c12cd2ede67
#
_entry.id   8c958e103d5dbc969b5a8c12cd2ede67
#
_cell.length_a   1.000
_cell.length_b   1.000
_cell.length_c   1.000
_cell.angle_alpha   90.00
_cell.angle_beta   90.00
_cell.angle_gamma   90.00
#
_symmetry.space_group_name_H-M   'P 1'
#
loop_
_entity.id
_entity.type
_entity.pdbx_description
1 polymer ?
#
loop_
_entity_poly.entity_id
_entity_poly.type
_entity_poly.pdbx_seq_one_letter_code
_entity_poly.pdbx_strand_id
1 'polypeptide(L)'
;MKTMILRPIETAGKYFMLMGRTFSRPERMRMYFKQYVNEMVQLGVNSIGIVLLISFFIGAVITIQIKLNIESPWMPRFVVGYTTREIMLLEFSSSIMCLILAGKVGSNIASEIGTMRVTQQIDALEIMGVNSANYLILPKISALMTMIPFLVTFSIVAGIFGAFCTCWFGGVLNAEDLEYGLQYCFQEWFIWCSFIKSLFFAFIIASVSAYFGYTVEGGSIAVGKASTDSVVMSSVLILFSDLVLTQLLMG
;
A
#
# COMPACT_ATOMS: atom_id res chain seq x y z
N MET A 1 -10.56 -31.71 -13.73
CA MET A 1 -11.04 -31.18 -12.43
C MET A 1 -9.98 -31.22 -11.33
N LYS A 2 -9.22 -32.30 -11.13
CA LYS A 2 -8.11 -32.38 -10.15
C LYS A 2 -6.99 -31.34 -10.37
N THR A 3 -6.63 -31.00 -11.59
CA THR A 3 -5.58 -30.02 -11.93
C THR A 3 -5.97 -28.58 -11.63
N MET A 4 -7.26 -28.26 -11.58
CA MET A 4 -7.74 -26.89 -11.33
C MET A 4 -7.69 -26.51 -9.83
N ILE A 5 -7.83 -27.48 -8.93
CA ILE A 5 -7.73 -27.28 -7.46
C ILE A 5 -6.28 -27.35 -6.99
N LEU A 6 -5.42 -28.14 -7.66
CA LEU A 6 -4.03 -28.32 -7.28
C LEU A 6 -3.15 -27.10 -7.65
N ARG A 7 -3.46 -26.38 -8.72
CA ARG A 7 -2.70 -25.18 -9.15
C ARG A 7 -2.57 -24.08 -8.08
N PRO A 8 -3.65 -23.64 -7.41
CA PRO A 8 -3.53 -22.60 -6.39
C PRO A 8 -2.72 -23.06 -5.16
N ILE A 9 -2.83 -24.34 -4.79
CA ILE A 9 -2.06 -24.91 -3.68
C ILE A 9 -0.56 -24.97 -4.03
N GLU A 10 -0.22 -25.37 -5.25
CA GLU A 10 1.15 -25.38 -5.75
C GLU A 10 1.75 -23.97 -5.81
N THR A 11 0.96 -23.00 -6.29
CA THR A 11 1.36 -21.58 -6.33
C THR A 11 1.62 -21.05 -4.93
N ALA A 12 0.73 -21.33 -3.97
CA ALA A 12 0.91 -20.96 -2.58
C ALA A 12 2.17 -21.63 -1.98
N GLY A 13 2.39 -22.91 -2.27
CA GLY A 13 3.60 -23.62 -1.82
C GLY A 13 4.90 -22.99 -2.34
N LYS A 14 4.94 -22.64 -3.63
CA LYS A 14 6.08 -21.93 -4.26
C LYS A 14 6.29 -20.55 -3.64
N TYR A 15 5.21 -19.81 -3.34
CA TYR A 15 5.28 -18.52 -2.66
C TYR A 15 5.90 -18.64 -1.27
N PHE A 16 5.44 -19.57 -0.44
CA PHE A 16 5.99 -19.77 0.91
C PHE A 16 7.46 -20.24 0.89
N MET A 17 7.83 -21.09 -0.07
CA MET A 17 9.23 -21.49 -0.26
C MET A 17 10.12 -20.31 -0.67
N LEU A 18 9.65 -19.44 -1.56
CA LEU A 18 10.39 -18.24 -1.96
C LEU A 18 10.55 -17.28 -0.77
N MET A 19 9.48 -17.06 0.00
CA MET A 19 9.55 -16.22 1.20
C MET A 19 10.51 -16.79 2.24
N GLY A 20 10.53 -18.11 2.45
CA GLY A 20 11.49 -18.76 3.32
C GLY A 20 12.96 -18.52 2.90
N ARG A 21 13.25 -18.53 1.60
CA ARG A 21 14.58 -18.18 1.06
C ARG A 21 14.90 -16.71 1.22
N THR A 22 13.89 -15.84 1.07
CA THR A 22 14.04 -14.37 1.19
C THR A 22 14.43 -13.96 2.61
N PHE A 23 13.85 -14.57 3.64
CA PHE A 23 14.12 -14.24 5.05
C PHE A 23 15.38 -14.92 5.63
N SER A 24 16.23 -15.53 4.81
CA SER A 24 17.54 -15.98 5.26
C SER A 24 18.44 -14.77 5.63
N ARG A 25 19.50 -15.01 6.42
CA ARG A 25 20.40 -13.94 6.84
C ARG A 25 21.12 -13.34 5.62
N PRO A 26 21.15 -12.00 5.47
CA PRO A 26 21.87 -11.35 4.39
C PRO A 26 23.38 -11.58 4.55
N GLU A 27 24.03 -11.99 3.47
CA GLU A 27 25.47 -12.32 3.48
C GLU A 27 26.36 -11.10 3.72
N ARG A 28 25.95 -9.91 3.25
CA ARG A 28 26.69 -8.66 3.38
C ARG A 28 25.77 -7.51 3.82
N MET A 29 25.74 -7.20 5.10
CA MET A 29 24.92 -6.13 5.69
C MET A 29 25.12 -4.75 5.04
N ARG A 30 26.37 -4.38 4.68
CA ARG A 30 26.64 -3.08 4.04
C ARG A 30 25.98 -2.94 2.67
N MET A 31 25.88 -4.03 1.94
CA MET A 31 25.30 -4.05 0.60
C MET A 31 23.76 -4.01 0.69
N TYR A 32 23.21 -4.74 1.66
CA TYR A 32 21.79 -4.70 2.01
C TYR A 32 21.33 -3.26 2.37
N PHE A 33 22.06 -2.57 3.26
CA PHE A 33 21.71 -1.20 3.64
C PHE A 33 21.75 -0.23 2.46
N LYS A 34 22.72 -0.37 1.56
CA LYS A 34 22.80 0.49 0.37
C LYS A 34 21.60 0.27 -0.54
N GLN A 35 21.21 -0.99 -0.78
CA GLN A 35 20.03 -1.31 -1.57
C GLN A 35 18.74 -0.87 -0.89
N TYR A 36 18.60 -1.13 0.41
CA TYR A 36 17.46 -0.68 1.21
C TYR A 36 17.20 0.82 1.08
N VAL A 37 18.25 1.65 1.21
CA VAL A 37 18.12 3.11 1.05
C VAL A 37 17.73 3.50 -0.39
N ASN A 38 18.30 2.85 -1.39
CA ASN A 38 17.94 3.09 -2.79
C ASN A 38 16.47 2.73 -3.05
N GLU A 39 16.01 1.58 -2.54
CA GLU A 39 14.61 1.16 -2.67
C GLU A 39 13.65 2.09 -1.91
N MET A 40 14.04 2.60 -0.75
CA MET A 40 13.25 3.63 -0.03
C MET A 40 13.03 4.87 -0.90
N VAL A 41 14.06 5.33 -1.59
CA VAL A 41 13.93 6.49 -2.49
C VAL A 41 13.09 6.13 -3.71
N GLN A 42 13.38 5.02 -4.36
CA GLN A 42 12.76 4.64 -5.62
C GLN A 42 11.27 4.28 -5.46
N LEU A 43 10.92 3.51 -4.44
CA LEU A 43 9.55 3.04 -4.21
C LEU A 43 8.75 3.99 -3.30
N GLY A 44 9.41 4.58 -2.30
CA GLY A 44 8.78 5.46 -1.31
C GLY A 44 8.76 6.92 -1.73
N VAL A 45 9.92 7.57 -1.77
CA VAL A 45 10.02 9.03 -2.01
C VAL A 45 9.41 9.42 -3.35
N ASN A 46 9.66 8.67 -4.41
CA ASN A 46 9.07 8.91 -5.73
C ASN A 46 7.54 8.71 -5.77
N SER A 47 6.96 8.16 -4.71
CA SER A 47 5.51 7.98 -4.59
C SER A 47 4.82 9.10 -3.79
N ILE A 48 5.57 9.95 -3.06
CA ILE A 48 5.02 11.01 -2.23
C ILE A 48 4.12 11.95 -3.05
N GLY A 49 4.58 12.40 -4.21
CA GLY A 49 3.83 13.36 -5.04
C GLY A 49 2.43 12.88 -5.44
N ILE A 50 2.32 11.63 -5.89
CA ILE A 50 1.04 11.06 -6.28
C ILE A 50 0.14 10.82 -5.06
N VAL A 51 0.72 10.40 -3.93
CA VAL A 51 0.01 10.20 -2.67
C VAL A 51 -0.61 11.52 -2.19
N LEU A 52 0.18 12.58 -2.11
CA LEU A 52 -0.29 13.91 -1.69
C LEU A 52 -1.41 14.44 -2.59
N LEU A 53 -1.22 14.34 -3.91
CA LEU A 53 -2.19 14.84 -4.88
C LEU A 53 -3.53 14.10 -4.77
N ILE A 54 -3.50 12.77 -4.76
CA ILE A 54 -4.72 11.97 -4.69
C ILE A 54 -5.42 12.18 -3.34
N SER A 55 -4.68 12.16 -2.24
CA SER A 55 -5.25 12.35 -0.89
C SER A 55 -5.89 13.71 -0.72
N PHE A 56 -5.27 14.76 -1.25
CA PHE A 56 -5.82 16.11 -1.23
C PHE A 56 -7.19 16.18 -1.93
N PHE A 57 -7.28 15.71 -3.17
CA PHE A 57 -8.54 15.76 -3.90
C PHE A 57 -9.62 14.87 -3.29
N ILE A 58 -9.27 13.71 -2.80
CA ILE A 58 -10.26 12.82 -2.19
C ILE A 58 -10.74 13.35 -0.84
N GLY A 59 -9.86 13.91 -0.01
CA GLY A 59 -10.28 14.57 1.23
C GLY A 59 -11.28 15.71 0.94
N ALA A 60 -11.03 16.49 -0.09
CA ALA A 60 -11.94 17.52 -0.57
C ALA A 60 -13.30 16.93 -1.00
N VAL A 61 -13.29 15.90 -1.85
CA VAL A 61 -14.51 15.25 -2.37
C VAL A 61 -15.32 14.60 -1.25
N ILE A 62 -14.67 13.86 -0.34
CA ILE A 62 -15.34 13.23 0.80
C ILE A 62 -16.08 14.26 1.65
N THR A 63 -15.45 15.40 1.96
CA THR A 63 -16.06 16.46 2.76
C THR A 63 -17.31 17.02 2.08
N ILE A 64 -17.25 17.29 0.77
CA ILE A 64 -18.40 17.76 0.00
C ILE A 64 -19.52 16.72 0.00
N GLN A 65 -19.18 15.45 -0.24
CA GLN A 65 -20.15 14.36 -0.33
C GLN A 65 -20.84 14.10 1.00
N ILE A 66 -20.10 14.11 2.11
CA ILE A 66 -20.67 13.93 3.46
C ILE A 66 -21.62 15.10 3.76
N LYS A 67 -21.23 16.35 3.47
CA LYS A 67 -22.11 17.49 3.67
C LYS A 67 -23.43 17.34 2.90
N LEU A 68 -23.38 16.95 1.63
CA LEU A 68 -24.58 16.76 0.81
C LEU A 68 -25.49 15.65 1.35
N ASN A 69 -24.91 14.61 1.96
CA ASN A 69 -25.67 13.52 2.57
C ASN A 69 -26.28 13.89 3.94
N ILE A 70 -25.68 14.87 4.64
CA ILE A 70 -26.08 15.29 6.00
C ILE A 70 -26.82 16.64 5.95
N GLU A 71 -27.69 16.89 4.97
CA GLU A 71 -28.50 18.11 4.90
C GLU A 71 -29.73 18.11 5.85
N SER A 72 -29.80 17.19 6.79
CA SER A 72 -30.90 17.12 7.75
C SER A 72 -30.80 18.24 8.80
N PRO A 73 -31.86 19.02 9.05
CA PRO A 73 -31.88 20.07 10.08
C PRO A 73 -31.61 19.56 11.51
N TRP A 74 -31.74 18.27 11.74
CA TRP A 74 -31.55 17.62 13.03
C TRP A 74 -30.11 17.22 13.32
N MET A 75 -29.23 17.23 12.33
CA MET A 75 -27.83 16.85 12.52
C MET A 75 -26.92 18.07 12.68
N PRO A 76 -26.10 18.11 13.74
CA PRO A 76 -25.12 19.20 13.92
C PRO A 76 -24.08 19.22 12.79
N ARG A 77 -23.68 20.39 12.36
CA ARG A 77 -22.75 20.58 11.22
C ARG A 77 -21.35 19.98 11.46
N PHE A 78 -20.90 19.92 12.71
CA PHE A 78 -19.60 19.34 13.05
C PHE A 78 -19.49 17.84 12.73
N VAL A 79 -20.62 17.12 12.57
CA VAL A 79 -20.63 15.71 12.19
C VAL A 79 -19.94 15.47 10.85
N VAL A 80 -19.97 16.45 9.95
CA VAL A 80 -19.24 16.37 8.67
C VAL A 80 -17.74 16.23 8.91
N GLY A 81 -17.16 17.08 9.77
CA GLY A 81 -15.74 17.00 10.12
C GLY A 81 -15.37 15.71 10.82
N TYR A 82 -16.20 15.27 11.77
CA TYR A 82 -16.03 14.00 12.47
C TYR A 82 -15.99 12.81 11.50
N THR A 83 -17.00 12.68 10.64
CA THR A 83 -17.09 11.57 9.68
C THR A 83 -15.98 11.63 8.63
N THR A 84 -15.62 12.82 8.15
CA THR A 84 -14.48 12.99 7.23
C THR A 84 -13.19 12.44 7.84
N ARG A 85 -12.91 12.78 9.10
CA ARG A 85 -11.74 12.26 9.82
C ARG A 85 -11.77 10.74 9.93
N GLU A 86 -12.90 10.15 10.36
CA GLU A 86 -13.03 8.71 10.51
C GLU A 86 -12.74 7.97 9.18
N ILE A 87 -13.37 8.39 8.10
CA ILE A 87 -13.15 7.80 6.77
C ILE A 87 -11.70 7.95 6.33
N MET A 88 -11.10 9.13 6.53
CA MET A 88 -9.72 9.37 6.15
C MET A 88 -8.73 8.52 6.94
N LEU A 89 -8.93 8.40 8.26
CA LEU A 89 -8.03 7.63 9.12
C LEU A 89 -8.17 6.13 8.90
N LEU A 90 -9.40 5.60 8.91
CA LEU A 90 -9.63 4.17 9.01
C LEU A 90 -9.56 3.45 7.66
N GLU A 91 -10.07 4.10 6.60
CA GLU A 91 -10.24 3.42 5.32
C GLU A 91 -9.39 4.05 4.21
N PHE A 92 -9.52 5.38 4.01
CA PHE A 92 -8.91 5.98 2.84
C PHE A 92 -7.38 5.94 2.87
N SER A 93 -6.79 6.45 3.94
CA SER A 93 -5.32 6.57 4.00
C SER A 93 -4.60 5.23 4.16
N SER A 94 -5.24 4.24 4.78
CA SER A 94 -4.65 2.90 4.90
C SER A 94 -4.96 2.02 3.69
N SER A 95 -6.24 1.75 3.40
CA SER A 95 -6.67 0.71 2.47
C SER A 95 -6.66 1.20 1.02
N ILE A 96 -7.36 2.32 0.72
CA ILE A 96 -7.46 2.82 -0.66
C ILE A 96 -6.11 3.32 -1.17
N MET A 97 -5.33 3.99 -0.29
CA MET A 97 -3.99 4.43 -0.66
C MET A 97 -3.05 3.27 -0.97
N CYS A 98 -3.12 2.18 -0.19
CA CYS A 98 -2.34 0.97 -0.48
C CYS A 98 -2.76 0.27 -1.76
N LEU A 99 -4.04 0.32 -2.16
CA LEU A 99 -4.49 -0.17 -3.47
C LEU A 99 -3.86 0.62 -4.63
N ILE A 100 -3.80 1.95 -4.51
CA ILE A 100 -3.15 2.81 -5.52
C ILE A 100 -1.65 2.53 -5.58
N LEU A 101 -1.02 2.36 -4.41
CA LEU A 101 0.40 2.01 -4.32
C LEU A 101 0.68 0.60 -4.85
N ALA A 102 -0.23 -0.36 -4.69
CA ALA A 102 -0.12 -1.67 -5.32
C ALA A 102 -0.05 -1.56 -6.84
N GLY A 103 -0.85 -0.67 -7.44
CA GLY A 103 -0.79 -0.37 -8.86
C GLY A 103 0.56 0.21 -9.30
N LYS A 104 1.07 1.22 -8.60
CA LYS A 104 2.32 1.91 -8.96
C LYS A 104 3.57 1.14 -8.55
N VAL A 105 3.66 0.82 -7.27
CA VAL A 105 4.87 0.22 -6.67
C VAL A 105 4.92 -1.27 -6.93
N GLY A 106 3.77 -1.97 -6.81
CA GLY A 106 3.68 -3.40 -7.08
C GLY A 106 4.01 -3.74 -8.52
N SER A 107 3.47 -2.99 -9.48
CA SER A 107 3.80 -3.17 -10.90
C SER A 107 5.28 -2.91 -11.19
N ASN A 108 5.87 -1.89 -10.56
CA ASN A 108 7.30 -1.58 -10.72
C ASN A 108 8.19 -2.71 -10.21
N ILE A 109 7.92 -3.23 -9.01
CA ILE A 109 8.66 -4.36 -8.42
C ILE A 109 8.57 -5.61 -9.31
N ALA A 110 7.35 -5.97 -9.73
CA ALA A 110 7.14 -7.15 -10.56
C ALA A 110 7.83 -7.02 -11.93
N SER A 111 7.77 -5.83 -12.53
CA SER A 111 8.42 -5.53 -13.80
C SER A 111 9.94 -5.54 -13.72
N GLU A 112 10.52 -4.94 -12.67
CA GLU A 112 11.97 -4.89 -12.44
C GLU A 112 12.54 -6.30 -12.22
N ILE A 113 11.98 -7.05 -11.24
CA ILE A 113 12.43 -8.43 -10.96
C ILE A 113 12.17 -9.34 -12.14
N GLY A 114 11.02 -9.19 -12.83
CA GLY A 114 10.69 -9.96 -14.04
C GLY A 114 11.65 -9.69 -15.18
N THR A 115 12.09 -8.45 -15.37
CA THR A 115 13.10 -8.10 -16.36
C THR A 115 14.45 -8.75 -16.01
N MET A 116 14.87 -8.71 -14.75
CA MET A 116 16.07 -9.40 -14.27
C MET A 116 16.01 -10.92 -14.48
N ARG A 117 14.81 -11.51 -14.36
CA ARG A 117 14.58 -12.94 -14.59
C ARG A 117 14.75 -13.29 -16.07
N VAL A 118 14.09 -12.56 -16.95
CA VAL A 118 14.13 -12.78 -18.42
C VAL A 118 15.52 -12.54 -19.00
N THR A 119 16.26 -11.58 -18.44
CA THR A 119 17.66 -11.29 -18.87
C THR A 119 18.70 -12.19 -18.18
N GLN A 120 18.28 -13.24 -17.46
CA GLN A 120 19.13 -14.22 -16.77
C GLN A 120 20.07 -13.62 -15.70
N GLN A 121 19.80 -12.40 -15.23
CA GLN A 121 20.60 -11.77 -14.16
C GLN A 121 20.41 -12.50 -12.83
N ILE A 122 19.22 -13.04 -12.56
CA ILE A 122 18.93 -13.84 -11.36
C ILE A 122 19.74 -15.15 -11.40
N ASP A 123 19.80 -15.82 -12.55
CA ASP A 123 20.54 -17.07 -12.71
C ASP A 123 22.05 -16.82 -12.58
N ALA A 124 22.54 -15.68 -13.09
CA ALA A 124 23.94 -15.27 -12.90
C ALA A 124 24.29 -15.06 -11.41
N LEU A 125 23.39 -14.46 -10.62
CA LEU A 125 23.57 -14.31 -9.17
C LEU A 125 23.64 -15.67 -8.46
N GLU A 126 22.80 -16.62 -8.86
CA GLU A 126 22.79 -17.97 -8.26
C GLU A 126 24.07 -18.77 -8.63
N ILE A 127 24.57 -18.64 -9.84
CA ILE A 127 25.86 -19.25 -10.25
C ILE A 127 27.02 -18.68 -9.44
N MET A 128 26.97 -17.39 -9.09
CA MET A 128 27.97 -16.76 -8.21
C MET A 128 27.83 -17.16 -6.74
N GLY A 129 26.87 -18.04 -6.38
CA GLY A 129 26.62 -18.49 -5.01
C GLY A 129 25.85 -17.52 -4.13
N VAL A 130 25.30 -16.45 -4.69
CA VAL A 130 24.51 -15.45 -3.95
C VAL A 130 23.06 -15.91 -3.92
N ASN A 131 22.41 -15.87 -2.74
CA ASN A 131 20.96 -16.09 -2.64
C ASN A 131 20.20 -14.93 -3.29
N SER A 132 19.80 -15.10 -4.55
CA SER A 132 19.14 -14.09 -5.38
C SER A 132 17.84 -13.58 -4.75
N ALA A 133 17.04 -14.46 -4.12
CA ALA A 133 15.79 -14.08 -3.47
C ALA A 133 16.04 -13.14 -2.28
N ASN A 134 17.00 -13.46 -1.41
CA ASN A 134 17.36 -12.59 -0.29
C ASN A 134 17.94 -11.25 -0.76
N TYR A 135 18.80 -11.28 -1.76
CA TYR A 135 19.48 -10.10 -2.27
C TYR A 135 18.54 -9.09 -2.94
N LEU A 136 17.55 -9.56 -3.72
CA LEU A 136 16.65 -8.70 -4.49
C LEU A 136 15.35 -8.35 -3.74
N ILE A 137 14.76 -9.32 -3.02
CA ILE A 137 13.42 -9.18 -2.48
C ILE A 137 13.43 -8.58 -1.08
N LEU A 138 14.35 -8.99 -0.21
CA LEU A 138 14.38 -8.55 1.18
C LEU A 138 14.53 -7.01 1.32
N PRO A 139 15.43 -6.31 0.59
CA PRO A 139 15.53 -4.86 0.66
C PRO A 139 14.24 -4.14 0.23
N LYS A 140 13.54 -4.68 -0.76
CA LYS A 140 12.27 -4.12 -1.25
C LYS A 140 11.15 -4.27 -0.23
N ILE A 141 11.02 -5.43 0.40
CA ILE A 141 10.04 -5.66 1.47
C ILE A 141 10.30 -4.71 2.63
N SER A 142 11.54 -4.66 3.13
CA SER A 142 11.87 -3.80 4.28
C SER A 142 11.73 -2.31 3.96
N ALA A 143 12.08 -1.88 2.75
CA ALA A 143 11.89 -0.50 2.30
C ALA A 143 10.41 -0.11 2.26
N LEU A 144 9.54 -0.97 1.74
CA LEU A 144 8.11 -0.70 1.72
C LEU A 144 7.47 -0.73 3.10
N MET A 145 7.83 -1.69 3.95
CA MET A 145 7.33 -1.74 5.32
C MET A 145 7.69 -0.51 6.15
N THR A 146 8.79 0.16 5.84
CA THR A 146 9.15 1.41 6.50
C THR A 146 8.51 2.63 5.82
N MET A 147 8.45 2.69 4.49
CA MET A 147 7.97 3.87 3.77
C MET A 147 6.45 4.01 3.71
N ILE A 148 5.70 2.89 3.64
CA ILE A 148 4.23 2.97 3.52
C ILE A 148 3.57 3.62 4.74
N PRO A 149 3.95 3.34 6.01
CA PRO A 149 3.41 4.08 7.15
C PRO A 149 3.65 5.59 7.08
N PHE A 150 4.82 6.04 6.59
CA PHE A 150 5.07 7.46 6.36
C PHE A 150 4.17 8.03 5.26
N LEU A 151 3.98 7.29 4.15
CA LEU A 151 3.08 7.71 3.08
C LEU A 151 1.63 7.82 3.55
N VAL A 152 1.19 6.91 4.42
CA VAL A 152 -0.13 6.96 5.07
C VAL A 152 -0.27 8.22 5.93
N THR A 153 0.74 8.57 6.72
CA THR A 153 0.73 9.82 7.50
C THR A 153 0.61 11.05 6.59
N PHE A 154 1.38 11.12 5.52
CA PHE A 154 1.27 12.19 4.53
C PHE A 154 -0.10 12.23 3.86
N SER A 155 -0.68 11.06 3.59
CA SER A 155 -2.04 10.94 3.03
C SER A 155 -3.09 11.53 3.96
N ILE A 156 -3.04 11.24 5.26
CA ILE A 156 -3.96 11.79 6.27
C ILE A 156 -3.87 13.31 6.29
N VAL A 157 -2.65 13.85 6.41
CA VAL A 157 -2.43 15.30 6.48
C VAL A 157 -2.91 15.99 5.20
N ALA A 158 -2.56 15.46 4.03
CA ALA A 158 -2.99 16.02 2.75
C ALA A 158 -4.51 15.97 2.56
N GLY A 159 -5.17 14.89 2.98
CA GLY A 159 -6.62 14.75 2.89
C GLY A 159 -7.36 15.72 3.81
N ILE A 160 -6.90 15.89 5.05
CA ILE A 160 -7.45 16.88 5.98
C ILE A 160 -7.24 18.29 5.42
N PHE A 161 -6.07 18.58 4.85
CA PHE A 161 -5.81 19.88 4.20
C PHE A 161 -6.76 20.12 3.00
N GLY A 162 -7.03 19.08 2.20
CA GLY A 162 -8.03 19.12 1.13
C GLY A 162 -9.43 19.45 1.66
N ALA A 163 -9.83 18.88 2.79
CA ALA A 163 -11.09 19.20 3.47
C ALA A 163 -11.17 20.68 3.88
N PHE A 164 -10.10 21.23 4.47
CA PHE A 164 -10.05 22.68 4.80
C PHE A 164 -10.14 23.57 3.57
N CYS A 165 -9.49 23.21 2.47
CA CYS A 165 -9.59 23.98 1.23
C CYS A 165 -11.02 24.06 0.70
N THR A 166 -11.84 23.02 0.83
CA THR A 166 -13.25 23.06 0.44
C THR A 166 -14.08 23.98 1.33
N CYS A 167 -13.72 24.12 2.59
CA CYS A 167 -14.38 25.09 3.48
C CYS A 167 -14.00 26.52 3.12
N TRP A 168 -12.72 26.81 2.86
CA TRP A 168 -12.22 28.16 2.58
C TRP A 168 -12.64 28.68 1.19
N PHE A 169 -12.53 27.85 0.15
CA PHE A 169 -12.80 28.25 -1.23
C PHE A 169 -14.20 27.88 -1.70
N GLY A 170 -14.74 26.77 -1.21
CA GLY A 170 -16.05 26.26 -1.63
C GLY A 170 -17.22 26.76 -0.77
N GLY A 171 -16.97 27.36 0.39
CA GLY A 171 -18.04 27.79 1.31
C GLY A 171 -18.95 26.63 1.75
N VAL A 172 -18.45 25.40 1.66
CA VAL A 172 -19.23 24.17 1.89
C VAL A 172 -19.65 24.05 3.34
N LEU A 173 -18.74 24.42 4.26
CA LEU A 173 -18.90 24.38 5.70
C LEU A 173 -18.06 25.50 6.32
N ASN A 174 -18.43 25.98 7.52
CA ASN A 174 -17.56 26.89 8.26
C ASN A 174 -16.30 26.11 8.73
N ALA A 175 -15.13 26.75 8.60
CA ALA A 175 -13.87 26.14 9.01
C ALA A 175 -13.87 25.74 10.50
N GLU A 176 -14.52 26.52 11.35
CA GLU A 176 -14.69 26.26 12.79
C GLU A 176 -15.49 24.98 13.07
N ASP A 177 -16.58 24.74 12.30
CA ASP A 177 -17.39 23.53 12.41
C ASP A 177 -16.59 22.28 11.98
N LEU A 178 -15.74 22.42 10.95
CA LEU A 178 -14.85 21.36 10.51
C LEU A 178 -13.80 21.04 11.57
N GLU A 179 -13.13 22.07 12.11
CA GLU A 179 -12.09 21.92 13.14
C GLU A 179 -12.65 21.29 14.40
N TYR A 180 -13.80 21.76 14.88
CA TYR A 180 -14.48 21.15 16.02
C TYR A 180 -14.83 19.68 15.76
N GLY A 181 -15.34 19.35 14.56
CA GLY A 181 -15.63 17.97 14.18
C GLY A 181 -14.39 17.07 14.15
N LEU A 182 -13.26 17.58 13.65
CA LEU A 182 -11.98 16.85 13.61
C LEU A 182 -11.46 16.55 15.03
N GLN A 183 -11.71 17.41 16.00
CA GLN A 183 -11.28 17.22 17.40
C GLN A 183 -12.27 16.41 18.23
N TYR A 184 -13.55 16.40 17.83
CA TYR A 184 -14.62 15.76 18.59
C TYR A 184 -14.41 14.26 18.74
N CYS A 185 -14.43 13.75 19.98
CA CYS A 185 -14.26 12.33 20.31
C CYS A 185 -13.05 11.67 19.60
N PHE A 186 -11.91 12.36 19.60
CA PHE A 186 -10.68 11.82 18.99
C PHE A 186 -10.20 10.58 19.74
N GLN A 187 -10.03 9.46 19.02
CA GLN A 187 -9.50 8.21 19.53
C GLN A 187 -8.12 7.93 18.93
N GLU A 188 -7.09 7.93 19.76
CA GLU A 188 -5.71 7.61 19.34
C GLU A 188 -5.59 6.20 18.73
N TRP A 189 -6.46 5.28 19.16
CA TRP A 189 -6.49 3.90 18.66
C TRP A 189 -6.65 3.82 17.14
N PHE A 190 -7.41 4.72 16.52
CA PHE A 190 -7.62 4.71 15.08
C PHE A 190 -6.36 4.99 14.27
N ILE A 191 -5.45 5.81 14.82
CA ILE A 191 -4.13 6.03 14.20
C ILE A 191 -3.31 4.74 14.23
N TRP A 192 -3.29 4.05 15.37
CA TRP A 192 -2.58 2.78 15.49
C TRP A 192 -3.17 1.71 14.57
N CYS A 193 -4.50 1.63 14.43
CA CYS A 193 -5.15 0.76 13.45
C CYS A 193 -4.66 1.03 12.03
N SER A 194 -4.60 2.29 11.61
CA SER A 194 -4.09 2.67 10.27
C SER A 194 -2.63 2.23 10.07
N PHE A 195 -1.78 2.41 11.07
CA PHE A 195 -0.38 1.97 10.99
C PHE A 195 -0.24 0.46 10.91
N ILE A 196 -0.98 -0.29 11.72
CA ILE A 196 -0.97 -1.76 11.69
C ILE A 196 -1.44 -2.25 10.33
N LYS A 197 -2.59 -1.76 9.82
CA LYS A 197 -3.09 -2.09 8.48
C LYS A 197 -2.05 -1.80 7.41
N SER A 198 -1.43 -0.62 7.44
CA SER A 198 -0.45 -0.20 6.45
C SER A 198 0.79 -1.10 6.40
N LEU A 199 1.26 -1.62 7.54
CA LEU A 199 2.38 -2.57 7.59
C LEU A 199 2.02 -3.90 6.93
N PHE A 200 0.83 -4.44 7.20
CA PHE A 200 0.35 -5.67 6.56
C PHE A 200 0.22 -5.50 5.05
N PHE A 201 -0.36 -4.39 4.59
CA PHE A 201 -0.52 -4.12 3.17
C PHE A 201 0.81 -3.90 2.47
N ALA A 202 1.77 -3.21 3.12
CA ALA A 202 3.13 -3.05 2.63
C ALA A 202 3.79 -4.41 2.35
N PHE A 203 3.66 -5.33 3.30
CA PHE A 203 4.19 -6.69 3.16
C PHE A 203 3.51 -7.44 2.01
N ILE A 204 2.18 -7.37 1.88
CA ILE A 204 1.43 -8.00 0.80
C ILE A 204 1.88 -7.47 -0.56
N ILE A 205 1.93 -6.14 -0.74
CA ILE A 205 2.36 -5.51 -2.00
C ILE A 205 3.75 -5.99 -2.39
N ALA A 206 4.70 -5.89 -1.47
CA ALA A 206 6.10 -6.23 -1.76
C ALA A 206 6.29 -7.71 -2.07
N SER A 207 5.73 -8.59 -1.24
CA SER A 207 5.95 -10.04 -1.35
C SER A 207 5.24 -10.66 -2.56
N VAL A 208 4.01 -10.24 -2.81
CA VAL A 208 3.23 -10.75 -3.96
C VAL A 208 3.84 -10.27 -5.27
N SER A 209 4.16 -8.98 -5.37
CA SER A 209 4.76 -8.43 -6.60
C SER A 209 6.14 -9.03 -6.88
N ALA A 210 6.95 -9.23 -5.84
CA ALA A 210 8.24 -9.90 -5.98
C ALA A 210 8.08 -11.37 -6.44
N TYR A 211 7.08 -12.08 -5.92
CA TYR A 211 6.80 -13.45 -6.34
C TYR A 211 6.43 -13.54 -7.82
N PHE A 212 5.50 -12.70 -8.28
CA PHE A 212 5.12 -12.69 -9.69
C PHE A 212 6.29 -12.32 -10.61
N GLY A 213 7.10 -11.33 -10.23
CA GLY A 213 8.30 -10.98 -10.98
C GLY A 213 9.34 -12.10 -11.02
N TYR A 214 9.60 -12.75 -9.88
CA TYR A 214 10.62 -13.79 -9.76
C TYR A 214 10.26 -15.08 -10.52
N THR A 215 8.98 -15.37 -10.67
CA THR A 215 8.47 -16.60 -11.33
C THR A 215 8.11 -16.40 -12.80
N VAL A 216 8.44 -15.25 -13.40
CA VAL A 216 8.19 -14.99 -14.83
C VAL A 216 8.97 -15.98 -15.69
N GLU A 217 8.28 -16.60 -16.63
CA GLU A 217 8.85 -17.43 -17.68
C GLU A 217 8.43 -16.87 -19.06
N GLY A 218 9.40 -16.62 -19.92
CA GLY A 218 9.17 -16.09 -21.27
C GLY A 218 9.90 -14.80 -21.56
N GLY A 219 9.35 -13.98 -22.45
CA GLY A 219 9.97 -12.72 -22.90
C GLY A 219 9.33 -11.47 -22.23
N SER A 220 9.61 -10.29 -22.79
CA SER A 220 9.14 -8.99 -22.29
C SER A 220 7.60 -8.90 -22.14
N ILE A 221 6.84 -9.58 -23.01
CA ILE A 221 5.38 -9.64 -22.92
C ILE A 221 4.93 -10.36 -21.65
N ALA A 222 5.64 -11.43 -21.25
CA ALA A 222 5.35 -12.15 -20.03
C ALA A 222 5.61 -11.29 -18.78
N VAL A 223 6.63 -10.43 -18.80
CA VAL A 223 6.90 -9.47 -17.72
C VAL A 223 5.73 -8.48 -17.56
N GLY A 224 5.23 -7.93 -18.64
CA GLY A 224 4.06 -7.04 -18.61
C GLY A 224 2.82 -7.72 -18.04
N LYS A 225 2.57 -8.98 -18.42
CA LYS A 225 1.46 -9.77 -17.87
C LYS A 225 1.65 -10.05 -16.38
N ALA A 226 2.84 -10.48 -15.95
CA ALA A 226 3.14 -10.74 -14.55
C ALA A 226 3.00 -9.48 -13.69
N SER A 227 3.37 -8.32 -14.22
CA SER A 227 3.16 -7.02 -13.57
C SER A 227 1.67 -6.76 -13.33
N THR A 228 0.82 -6.97 -14.34
CA THR A 228 -0.63 -6.79 -14.18
C THR A 228 -1.24 -7.81 -13.23
N ASP A 229 -0.88 -9.09 -13.35
CA ASP A 229 -1.37 -10.16 -12.49
C ASP A 229 -0.96 -9.92 -11.02
N SER A 230 0.23 -9.36 -10.79
CA SER A 230 0.70 -9.01 -9.45
C SER A 230 -0.15 -7.91 -8.80
N VAL A 231 -0.53 -6.88 -9.56
CA VAL A 231 -1.39 -5.79 -9.09
C VAL A 231 -2.78 -6.32 -8.72
N VAL A 232 -3.37 -7.14 -9.58
CA VAL A 232 -4.68 -7.73 -9.33
C VAL A 232 -4.66 -8.60 -8.08
N MET A 233 -3.67 -9.51 -7.98
CA MET A 233 -3.59 -10.42 -6.84
C MET A 233 -3.31 -9.68 -5.52
N SER A 234 -2.37 -8.71 -5.51
CA SER A 234 -2.12 -7.91 -4.32
C SER A 234 -3.32 -7.08 -3.91
N SER A 235 -4.08 -6.52 -4.87
CA SER A 235 -5.30 -5.77 -4.58
C SER A 235 -6.39 -6.63 -3.95
N VAL A 236 -6.60 -7.85 -4.46
CA VAL A 236 -7.56 -8.80 -3.87
C VAL A 236 -7.14 -9.19 -2.44
N LEU A 237 -5.85 -9.46 -2.22
CA LEU A 237 -5.35 -9.81 -0.90
C LEU A 237 -5.41 -8.63 0.08
N ILE A 238 -5.18 -7.40 -0.38
CA ILE A 238 -5.35 -6.19 0.44
C ILE A 238 -6.80 -6.06 0.89
N LEU A 239 -7.78 -6.14 -0.03
CA LEU A 239 -9.20 -6.02 0.31
C LEU A 239 -9.66 -7.12 1.28
N PHE A 240 -9.22 -8.36 1.07
CA PHE A 240 -9.52 -9.46 1.98
C PHE A 240 -8.90 -9.23 3.37
N SER A 241 -7.62 -8.83 3.41
CA SER A 241 -6.91 -8.54 4.66
C SER A 241 -7.49 -7.33 5.37
N ASP A 242 -7.96 -6.32 4.63
CA ASP A 242 -8.60 -5.14 5.18
C ASP A 242 -9.87 -5.49 5.95
N LEU A 243 -10.74 -6.31 5.34
CA LEU A 243 -11.95 -6.80 6.00
C LEU A 243 -11.62 -7.54 7.30
N VAL A 244 -10.65 -8.46 7.26
CA VAL A 244 -10.25 -9.25 8.44
C VAL A 244 -9.63 -8.36 9.52
N LEU A 245 -8.71 -7.46 9.14
CA LEU A 245 -8.03 -6.57 10.09
C LEU A 245 -8.98 -5.56 10.71
N THR A 246 -9.91 -4.99 9.92
CA THR A 246 -10.92 -4.07 10.43
C THR A 246 -11.79 -4.74 11.49
N GLN A 247 -12.28 -5.95 11.20
CA GLN A 247 -13.09 -6.70 12.15
C GLN A 247 -12.31 -7.09 13.42
N LEU A 248 -11.02 -7.39 13.29
CA LEU A 248 -10.19 -7.83 14.41
C LEU A 248 -9.71 -6.66 15.29
N LEU A 249 -9.52 -5.47 14.71
CA LEU A 249 -9.03 -4.29 15.43
C LEU A 249 -10.17 -3.44 16.01
N MET A 250 -11.38 -3.52 15.46
CA MET A 250 -12.52 -2.68 15.82
C MET A 250 -13.71 -3.46 16.39
N GLY A 251 -13.75 -4.79 16.23
CA GLY A 251 -14.74 -5.68 16.83
C GLY A 251 -14.28 -6.18 18.17
#